data_c74ab4eadec6443bb69661c4ae5ec899
#
_entry.id   c74ab4eadec6443bb69661c4ae5ec899
#
_cell.length_a   1.000
_cell.length_b   1.000
_cell.length_c   1.000
_cell.angle_alpha   90.00
_cell.angle_beta   90.00
_cell.angle_gamma   90.00
#
_symmetry.space_group_name_H-M   'P 1'
#
loop_
_entity.id
_entity.type
_entity.pdbx_description
1 polymer ?
#
loop_
_entity_poly.entity_id
_entity_poly.type
_entity_poly.pdbx_seq_one_letter_code
_entity_poly.pdbx_strand_id
1 'polypeptide(L)'
;EKDMVELGFETNSDITYRLYDWGRNMPDRPLHVEKVIETVNIPDDQNMGVDIVEKDIDGCKVAYFIDKPGIFTAFRIRVDENGTFERKEFMFLFCIDGEAEINGTVIKKGETIFIPCNYGTLTIKGKAEFGGMTYRNL
;
A
#
# COMPACT_ATOMS: atom_id res chain seq x y z
N GLU A 1 8.87 7.18 16.05
CA GLU A 1 10.02 7.70 15.31
C GLU A 1 9.54 8.82 14.39
N LYS A 2 10.32 9.87 14.23
CA LYS A 2 10.03 10.93 13.27
C LYS A 2 10.24 10.34 11.87
N ASP A 3 9.40 10.71 10.93
CA ASP A 3 9.54 10.40 9.51
C ASP A 3 9.13 8.96 9.09
N MET A 4 8.26 8.31 9.87
CA MET A 4 7.63 7.06 9.44
C MET A 4 6.30 7.37 8.75
N VAL A 5 6.08 6.77 7.58
CA VAL A 5 4.79 6.73 6.87
C VAL A 5 4.29 5.30 6.87
N GLU A 6 3.13 5.06 7.47
CA GLU A 6 2.44 3.78 7.45
C GLU A 6 1.28 3.84 6.44
N LEU A 7 1.27 2.90 5.50
CA LEU A 7 0.16 2.69 4.58
C LEU A 7 -0.52 1.37 4.95
N GLY A 8 -1.69 1.46 5.57
CA GLY A 8 -2.52 0.31 5.90
C GLY A 8 -3.33 -0.11 4.68
N PHE A 9 -3.10 -1.33 4.19
CA PHE A 9 -3.93 -1.97 3.18
C PHE A 9 -4.69 -3.10 3.84
N GLU A 10 -6.01 -3.00 3.83
CA GLU A 10 -6.87 -3.95 4.51
C GLU A 10 -7.83 -4.62 3.53
N THR A 11 -8.14 -5.90 3.77
CA THR A 11 -9.26 -6.57 3.11
C THR A 11 -10.57 -6.07 3.69
N ASN A 12 -11.67 -6.18 2.94
CA ASN A 12 -12.99 -5.80 3.42
C ASN A 12 -13.47 -6.79 4.49
N SER A 13 -13.05 -6.56 5.73
CA SER A 13 -13.41 -7.34 6.91
C SER A 13 -13.67 -6.42 8.09
N ASP A 14 -14.75 -6.66 8.82
CA ASP A 14 -15.10 -5.96 10.06
C ASP A 14 -14.61 -6.70 11.33
N ILE A 15 -13.91 -7.83 11.16
CA ILE A 15 -13.38 -8.62 12.27
C ILE A 15 -12.06 -8.00 12.73
N THR A 16 -12.10 -7.40 13.92
CA THR A 16 -10.92 -6.86 14.59
C THR A 16 -10.87 -7.35 16.03
N TYR A 17 -9.77 -8.03 16.38
CA TYR A 17 -9.49 -8.40 17.77
C TYR A 17 -8.49 -7.43 18.40
N ARG A 18 -8.94 -6.69 19.41
CA ARG A 18 -8.13 -5.68 20.10
C ARG A 18 -7.46 -6.28 21.32
N LEU A 19 -6.13 -6.36 21.29
CA LEU A 19 -5.34 -6.83 22.41
C LEU A 19 -5.08 -5.71 23.43
N TYR A 20 -4.81 -4.52 22.94
CA TYR A 20 -4.44 -3.37 23.77
C TYR A 20 -5.00 -2.07 23.17
N ASP A 21 -5.42 -1.13 23.99
CA ASP A 21 -5.96 0.16 23.53
C ASP A 21 -5.38 1.35 24.34
N TRP A 22 -4.11 1.32 24.64
CA TRP A 22 -3.39 2.42 25.29
C TRP A 22 -4.03 2.90 26.61
N GLY A 23 -4.73 2.02 27.32
CA GLY A 23 -5.41 2.34 28.60
C GLY A 23 -6.63 3.24 28.45
N ARG A 24 -7.22 3.38 27.25
CA ARG A 24 -8.37 4.27 27.02
C ARG A 24 -9.64 3.83 27.73
N ASN A 25 -9.80 2.55 28.04
CA ASN A 25 -10.96 1.99 28.78
C ASN A 25 -12.33 2.49 28.28
N MET A 26 -12.52 2.50 26.97
CA MET A 26 -13.78 2.94 26.35
C MET A 26 -14.79 1.79 26.31
N PRO A 27 -16.03 1.96 26.83
CA PRO A 27 -17.03 0.88 26.88
C PRO A 27 -17.43 0.32 25.52
N ASP A 28 -17.38 1.12 24.48
CA ASP A 28 -17.67 0.77 23.09
C ASP A 28 -16.48 0.12 22.35
N ARG A 29 -15.34 -0.01 23.03
CA ARG A 29 -14.09 -0.59 22.48
C ARG A 29 -13.50 -1.65 23.39
N PRO A 30 -14.18 -2.80 23.60
CA PRO A 30 -13.70 -3.82 24.49
C PRO A 30 -12.40 -4.47 23.99
N LEU A 31 -11.58 -4.93 24.90
CA LEU A 31 -10.44 -5.80 24.58
C LEU A 31 -10.92 -7.23 24.31
N HIS A 32 -10.24 -7.93 23.40
CA HIS A 32 -10.56 -9.30 22.97
C HIS A 32 -9.39 -10.24 23.28
N VAL A 33 -8.83 -10.16 24.47
CA VAL A 33 -7.58 -10.85 24.85
C VAL A 33 -7.66 -12.36 24.60
N GLU A 34 -8.76 -13.01 25.00
CA GLU A 34 -8.94 -14.47 24.80
C GLU A 34 -8.92 -14.82 23.30
N LYS A 35 -9.68 -14.10 22.49
CA LYS A 35 -9.72 -14.32 21.04
C LYS A 35 -8.38 -14.06 20.35
N VAL A 36 -7.62 -13.08 20.82
CA VAL A 36 -6.25 -12.86 20.33
C VAL A 36 -5.37 -14.05 20.65
N ILE A 37 -5.43 -14.57 21.89
CA ILE A 37 -4.64 -15.74 22.30
C ILE A 37 -5.00 -16.98 21.47
N GLU A 38 -6.27 -17.16 21.12
CA GLU A 38 -6.74 -18.28 20.30
C GLU A 38 -6.28 -18.18 18.83
N THR A 39 -5.98 -16.98 18.34
CA THR A 39 -5.68 -16.74 16.92
C THR A 39 -4.22 -16.43 16.62
N VAL A 40 -3.44 -16.03 17.63
CA VAL A 40 -2.02 -15.70 17.46
C VAL A 40 -1.15 -16.95 17.42
N ASN A 41 -0.17 -16.97 16.54
CA ASN A 41 0.85 -18.02 16.51
C ASN A 41 1.96 -17.68 17.52
N ILE A 42 2.15 -18.53 18.53
CA ILE A 42 3.21 -18.38 19.52
C ILE A 42 3.92 -19.74 19.72
N PRO A 43 5.23 -19.83 19.46
CA PRO A 43 6.08 -18.80 18.81
C PRO A 43 5.69 -18.58 17.36
N ASP A 44 5.87 -17.35 16.89
CA ASP A 44 5.79 -17.06 15.46
C ASP A 44 7.13 -17.47 14.80
N ASP A 45 7.13 -18.65 14.21
CA ASP A 45 8.28 -19.23 13.51
C ASP A 45 8.21 -18.96 11.98
N GLN A 46 7.17 -18.30 11.53
CA GLN A 46 7.03 -17.92 10.13
C GLN A 46 7.81 -16.63 9.87
N ASN A 47 8.89 -16.74 9.11
CA ASN A 47 9.57 -15.57 8.60
C ASN A 47 8.67 -14.87 7.58
N MET A 48 7.91 -13.88 8.03
CA MET A 48 7.05 -13.04 7.19
C MET A 48 7.83 -11.95 6.44
N GLY A 49 9.16 -11.99 6.49
CA GLY A 49 10.00 -11.10 5.69
C GLY A 49 9.70 -11.28 4.21
N VAL A 50 9.31 -10.18 3.55
CA VAL A 50 9.18 -10.15 2.09
C VAL A 50 10.50 -9.66 1.53
N ASP A 51 11.14 -10.47 0.70
CA ASP A 51 12.28 -10.02 -0.09
C ASP A 51 11.79 -9.01 -1.13
N ILE A 52 11.96 -7.75 -0.82
CA ILE A 52 11.52 -6.67 -1.68
C ILE A 52 12.54 -6.50 -2.80
N VAL A 53 12.18 -6.96 -3.99
CA VAL A 53 12.99 -6.78 -5.21
C VAL A 53 12.45 -5.58 -5.98
N GLU A 54 13.25 -4.53 -6.07
CA GLU A 54 12.94 -3.37 -6.91
C GLU A 54 13.38 -3.63 -8.36
N LYS A 55 12.52 -3.37 -9.32
CA LYS A 55 12.77 -3.51 -10.75
C LYS A 55 12.58 -2.17 -11.44
N ASP A 56 13.46 -1.83 -12.38
CA ASP A 56 13.24 -0.71 -13.28
C ASP A 56 12.26 -1.14 -14.40
N ILE A 57 11.19 -0.39 -14.53
CA ILE A 57 10.18 -0.57 -15.57
C ILE A 57 10.01 0.81 -16.23
N ASP A 58 10.61 1.01 -17.36
CA ASP A 58 10.52 2.23 -18.18
C ASP A 58 10.75 3.53 -17.37
N GLY A 59 11.81 3.57 -16.55
CA GLY A 59 12.18 4.71 -15.72
C GLY A 59 11.44 4.79 -14.36
N CYS A 60 10.51 3.87 -14.11
CA CYS A 60 9.88 3.68 -12.83
C CYS A 60 10.55 2.52 -12.06
N LYS A 61 11.06 2.80 -10.86
CA LYS A 61 11.54 1.76 -9.95
C LYS A 61 10.36 1.20 -9.16
N VAL A 62 9.97 -0.02 -9.47
CA VAL A 62 8.77 -0.67 -8.92
C VAL A 62 9.14 -1.81 -7.99
N ALA A 63 8.57 -1.82 -6.80
CA ALA A 63 8.72 -2.89 -5.82
C ALA A 63 7.35 -3.40 -5.38
N TYR A 64 7.13 -4.71 -5.44
CA TYR A 64 5.90 -5.35 -4.98
C TYR A 64 6.09 -5.87 -3.56
N PHE A 65 5.22 -5.46 -2.64
CA PHE A 65 5.18 -5.96 -1.26
C PHE A 65 4.21 -7.13 -1.11
N ILE A 66 3.08 -7.04 -1.78
CA ILE A 66 2.04 -8.07 -1.84
C ILE A 66 1.59 -8.16 -3.29
N ASP A 67 1.59 -9.35 -3.86
CA ASP A 67 1.01 -9.63 -5.18
C ASP A 67 0.22 -10.93 -5.11
N LYS A 68 -1.00 -10.84 -4.57
CA LYS A 68 -1.89 -11.99 -4.37
C LYS A 68 -3.20 -11.78 -5.15
N PRO A 69 -3.35 -12.41 -6.33
CA PRO A 69 -4.61 -12.39 -7.08
C PRO A 69 -5.79 -12.86 -6.22
N GLY A 70 -6.93 -12.19 -6.35
CA GLY A 70 -8.13 -12.47 -5.56
C GLY A 70 -8.14 -11.84 -4.16
N ILE A 71 -7.01 -11.25 -3.72
CA ILE A 71 -6.94 -10.48 -2.48
C ILE A 71 -6.66 -9.02 -2.81
N PHE A 72 -5.38 -8.68 -3.01
CA PHE A 72 -4.95 -7.38 -3.51
C PHE A 72 -3.46 -7.41 -3.87
N THR A 73 -3.02 -6.37 -4.58
CA THR A 73 -1.61 -6.12 -4.86
C THR A 73 -1.22 -4.78 -4.24
N ALA A 74 -0.16 -4.76 -3.44
CA ALA A 74 0.44 -3.56 -2.88
C ALA A 74 1.86 -3.38 -3.42
N PHE A 75 2.17 -2.20 -3.87
CA PHE A 75 3.45 -1.90 -4.53
C PHE A 75 3.91 -0.47 -4.25
N ARG A 76 5.15 -0.21 -4.59
CA ARG A 76 5.75 1.12 -4.58
C ARG A 76 6.27 1.47 -5.96
N ILE A 77 6.11 2.72 -6.36
CA ILE A 77 6.72 3.30 -7.56
C ILE A 77 7.58 4.46 -7.12
N ARG A 78 8.84 4.48 -7.53
CA ARG A 78 9.71 5.65 -7.43
C ARG A 78 10.08 6.13 -8.82
N VAL A 79 10.02 7.44 -9.01
CA VAL A 79 10.46 8.11 -10.24
C VAL A 79 11.42 9.22 -9.83
N ASP A 80 12.56 9.30 -10.50
CA ASP A 80 13.57 10.34 -10.23
C ASP A 80 13.47 11.52 -11.21
N GLU A 81 13.00 11.30 -12.44
CA GLU A 81 12.80 12.35 -13.47
C GLU A 81 11.57 12.08 -14.34
N ASN A 82 11.62 11.00 -15.09
CA ASN A 82 10.56 10.60 -16.02
C ASN A 82 10.41 9.08 -16.02
N GLY A 83 9.20 8.60 -16.13
CA GLY A 83 8.92 7.18 -16.29
C GLY A 83 7.53 6.93 -16.83
N THR A 84 7.31 5.69 -17.27
CA THR A 84 5.99 5.24 -17.68
C THR A 84 5.60 4.00 -16.88
N PHE A 85 4.32 3.90 -16.55
CA PHE A 85 3.78 2.76 -15.82
C PHE A 85 2.38 2.43 -16.31
N GLU A 86 2.08 1.16 -16.47
CA GLU A 86 0.77 0.72 -16.95
C GLU A 86 0.29 -0.50 -16.20
N ARG A 87 -1.00 -0.49 -15.85
CA ARG A 87 -1.75 -1.65 -15.39
C ARG A 87 -3.15 -1.63 -15.98
N LYS A 88 -3.70 -2.81 -16.22
CA LYS A 88 -5.09 -2.94 -16.71
C LYS A 88 -6.12 -2.77 -15.59
N GLU A 89 -5.74 -3.15 -14.37
CA GLU A 89 -6.58 -3.02 -13.20
C GLU A 89 -6.66 -1.54 -12.78
N PHE A 90 -7.74 -1.17 -12.07
CA PHE A 90 -7.75 0.12 -11.38
C PHE A 90 -6.62 0.18 -10.34
N MET A 91 -6.19 1.36 -9.98
CA MET A 91 -5.25 1.53 -8.89
C MET A 91 -5.47 2.84 -8.13
N PHE A 92 -5.11 2.83 -6.86
CA PHE A 92 -4.88 4.03 -6.07
C PHE A 92 -3.38 4.26 -5.97
N LEU A 93 -2.95 5.49 -6.19
CA LEU A 93 -1.58 5.93 -5.96
C LEU A 93 -1.59 7.04 -4.93
N PHE A 94 -0.94 6.82 -3.79
CA PHE A 94 -0.72 7.80 -2.74
C PHE A 94 0.71 8.32 -2.82
N CYS A 95 0.89 9.63 -2.94
CA CYS A 95 2.21 10.24 -2.95
C CYS A 95 2.80 10.27 -1.54
N ILE A 96 3.80 9.41 -1.30
CA ILE A 96 4.50 9.27 -0.02
C ILE A 96 5.48 10.42 0.17
N ASP A 97 6.21 10.77 -0.90
CA ASP A 97 7.20 11.84 -0.87
C ASP A 97 7.39 12.47 -2.27
N GLY A 98 7.80 13.74 -2.28
CA GLY A 98 8.05 14.50 -3.48
C GLY A 98 6.78 15.01 -4.19
N GLU A 99 6.92 15.26 -5.48
CA GLU A 99 5.87 15.77 -6.38
C GLU A 99 6.13 15.27 -7.79
N ALA A 100 5.09 14.84 -8.50
CA ALA A 100 5.18 14.48 -9.90
C ALA A 100 3.87 14.78 -10.66
N GLU A 101 4.00 15.06 -11.95
CA GLU A 101 2.89 15.14 -12.88
C GLU A 101 2.58 13.76 -13.44
N ILE A 102 1.33 13.32 -13.30
CA ILE A 102 0.81 12.09 -13.90
C ILE A 102 -0.21 12.48 -14.99
N ASN A 103 0.13 12.28 -16.26
CA ASN A 103 -0.71 12.61 -17.41
C ASN A 103 -1.30 14.04 -17.34
N GLY A 104 -0.50 15.04 -16.98
CA GLY A 104 -0.91 16.44 -16.87
C GLY A 104 -1.49 16.84 -15.52
N THR A 105 -1.68 15.91 -14.58
CA THR A 105 -2.18 16.21 -13.23
C THR A 105 -1.02 16.16 -12.24
N VAL A 106 -0.75 17.25 -11.52
CA VAL A 106 0.29 17.31 -10.50
C VAL A 106 -0.22 16.70 -9.21
N ILE A 107 0.55 15.75 -8.69
CA ILE A 107 0.27 15.04 -7.42
C ILE A 107 1.42 15.32 -6.45
N LYS A 108 1.09 15.82 -5.28
CA LYS A 108 2.04 16.20 -4.23
C LYS A 108 2.00 15.23 -3.06
N LYS A 109 3.02 15.27 -2.24
CA LYS A 109 3.08 14.53 -0.97
C LYS A 109 1.78 14.65 -0.16
N GLY A 110 1.22 13.50 0.23
CA GLY A 110 -0.04 13.40 0.97
C GLY A 110 -1.29 13.31 0.10
N GLU A 111 -1.18 13.48 -1.22
CA GLU A 111 -2.32 13.38 -2.13
C GLU A 111 -2.45 11.97 -2.71
N THR A 112 -3.68 11.61 -3.05
CA THR A 112 -4.03 10.33 -3.67
C THR A 112 -4.72 10.56 -5.00
N ILE A 113 -4.35 9.78 -6.00
CA ILE A 113 -5.05 9.72 -7.29
C ILE A 113 -5.64 8.33 -7.50
N PHE A 114 -6.85 8.28 -8.03
CA PHE A 114 -7.50 7.06 -8.50
C PHE A 114 -7.33 6.93 -10.01
N ILE A 115 -6.80 5.80 -10.45
CA ILE A 115 -6.65 5.44 -11.86
C ILE A 115 -7.66 4.33 -12.17
N PRO A 116 -8.62 4.53 -13.08
CA PRO A 116 -9.61 3.51 -13.43
C PRO A 116 -9.01 2.34 -14.22
N CYS A 117 -9.75 1.23 -14.30
CA CYS A 117 -9.38 0.09 -15.15
C CYS A 117 -9.18 0.52 -16.61
N ASN A 118 -8.18 -0.08 -17.27
CA ASN A 118 -7.87 0.17 -18.68
C ASN A 118 -7.64 1.65 -19.03
N TYR A 119 -7.13 2.42 -18.08
CA TYR A 119 -6.81 3.83 -18.30
C TYR A 119 -5.72 4.01 -19.36
N GLY A 120 -4.85 3.03 -19.50
CA GLY A 120 -3.67 3.07 -20.37
C GLY A 120 -2.40 3.48 -19.61
N THR A 121 -1.41 3.94 -20.39
CA THR A 121 -0.09 4.25 -19.85
C THR A 121 -0.10 5.56 -19.05
N LEU A 122 0.43 5.51 -17.85
CA LEU A 122 0.74 6.68 -17.04
C LEU A 122 2.10 7.22 -17.45
N THR A 123 2.15 8.47 -17.88
CA THR A 123 3.41 9.21 -18.03
C THR A 123 3.63 10.00 -16.75
N ILE A 124 4.71 9.71 -16.05
CA ILE A 124 5.03 10.31 -14.76
C ILE A 124 6.28 11.18 -14.94
N LYS A 125 6.18 12.46 -14.58
CA LYS A 125 7.28 13.43 -14.71
C LYS A 125 7.50 14.12 -13.37
N GLY A 126 8.72 14.10 -12.88
CA GLY A 126 9.11 14.71 -11.63
C GLY A 126 9.83 13.73 -10.73
N LYS A 127 10.01 14.13 -9.46
CA LYS A 127 10.66 13.29 -8.46
C LYS A 127 9.69 12.97 -7.35
N ALA A 128 9.23 11.73 -7.30
CA ALA A 128 8.25 11.29 -6.32
C ALA A 128 8.34 9.81 -5.99
N GLU A 129 7.81 9.47 -4.82
CA GLU A 129 7.58 8.11 -4.37
C GLU A 129 6.08 7.91 -4.11
N PHE A 130 5.51 6.88 -4.71
CA PHE A 130 4.10 6.52 -4.58
C PHE A 130 3.95 5.14 -3.94
N GLY A 131 3.06 5.03 -2.96
CA GLY A 131 2.47 3.76 -2.54
C GLY A 131 1.27 3.46 -3.43
N GLY A 132 1.20 2.26 -3.97
CA GLY A 132 0.14 1.85 -4.86
C GLY A 132 -0.62 0.63 -4.36
N MET A 133 -1.91 0.60 -4.63
CA MET A 133 -2.77 -0.54 -4.37
C MET A 133 -3.68 -0.80 -5.56
N THR A 134 -3.87 -2.06 -5.86
CA THR A 134 -4.87 -2.52 -6.83
C THR A 134 -5.47 -3.85 -6.39
N TYR A 135 -6.62 -4.19 -6.96
CA TYR A 135 -7.26 -5.47 -6.80
C TYR A 135 -7.37 -6.14 -8.17
N ARG A 136 -7.03 -7.43 -8.23
CA ARG A 136 -7.11 -8.24 -9.42
C ARG A 136 -7.93 -9.51 -9.13
N ASN A 137 -8.98 -9.75 -9.89
CA ASN A 137 -9.68 -11.03 -9.84
C ASN A 137 -8.76 -12.19 -10.24
N LEU A 138 -9.09 -13.40 -9.76
CA LEU A 138 -8.45 -14.65 -10.17
C LEU A 138 -8.62 -14.92 -11.66
#